data_1446b08e7cbe306631a5df0263e4f660
#
_entry.id   1446b08e7cbe306631a5df0263e4f660
#
_cell.length_a   1.000
_cell.length_b   1.000
_cell.length_c   1.000
_cell.angle_alpha   90.00
_cell.angle_beta   90.00
_cell.angle_gamma   90.00
#
_symmetry.space_group_name_H-M   'P 1'
#
loop_
_entity.id
_entity.type
_entity.pdbx_description
1 polymer ?
#
loop_
_entity_poly.entity_id
_entity_poly.type
_entity_poly.pdbx_seq_one_letter_code
_entity_poly.pdbx_strand_id
1 'polypeptide(L)'
;MRFFVLVSAVAFCGAVHAQEFPTRPVRIVTSAVGGTTDLVARLIAQGLTASLGQQVIVDNRPTGIIPGEIVVKAPPDGYTLLFSGSSLWMMPLLQKVPFDPVKDLAPVTLASSTPNIVVVNPAVSATTIKDLIALARAKPGALNYGSGATGASSHLGAELFKYMAGVNIVRIPYKGQGPAVLGLLGGEVQMSFATSASVAAHIKSGKLRALAIGTAKPSALAPGLPTVAESGLPGYQSASNAGMFVPVRTPARLITLLNREIVQALNKQDLKDLLFRDGTEVIGGSSQEFAASIKAEMANLGKVIKAAGIRTE
;
A
#
# COMPACT_ATOMS: atom_id res chain seq x y z
N MET A 1 58.01 -9.25 -62.48
CA MET A 1 56.70 -9.83 -62.14
C MET A 1 56.53 -9.70 -60.65
N ARG A 2 55.73 -8.72 -60.20
CA ARG A 2 55.42 -8.39 -58.76
C ARG A 2 54.06 -8.92 -58.47
N PHE A 3 53.95 -9.95 -57.63
CA PHE A 3 52.64 -10.44 -57.12
C PHE A 3 52.15 -9.54 -55.98
N PHE A 4 51.00 -8.89 -56.17
CA PHE A 4 50.26 -8.24 -55.09
C PHE A 4 49.35 -9.25 -54.43
N VAL A 5 49.61 -9.56 -53.17
CA VAL A 5 48.69 -10.37 -52.33
C VAL A 5 47.71 -9.42 -51.68
N LEU A 6 46.47 -9.49 -52.12
CA LEU A 6 45.34 -8.76 -51.51
C LEU A 6 44.85 -9.54 -50.25
N VAL A 7 45.17 -9.07 -49.07
CA VAL A 7 44.63 -9.63 -47.82
C VAL A 7 43.27 -8.99 -47.57
N SER A 8 42.18 -9.74 -47.83
CA SER A 8 40.79 -9.33 -47.44
C SER A 8 40.60 -9.52 -45.95
N ALA A 9 40.54 -8.40 -45.19
CA ALA A 9 40.13 -8.39 -43.79
C ALA A 9 38.61 -8.57 -43.70
N VAL A 10 38.13 -9.76 -43.35
CA VAL A 10 36.74 -10.03 -43.01
C VAL A 10 36.47 -9.45 -41.62
N ALA A 11 35.81 -8.30 -41.57
CA ALA A 11 35.30 -7.73 -40.32
C ALA A 11 34.15 -8.60 -39.77
N PHE A 12 34.47 -9.43 -38.78
CA PHE A 12 33.46 -10.16 -38.00
C PHE A 12 32.71 -9.14 -37.12
N CYS A 13 31.61 -8.56 -37.64
CA CYS A 13 30.61 -7.86 -36.81
C CYS A 13 29.92 -8.89 -35.93
N GLY A 14 30.51 -9.20 -34.77
CA GLY A 14 29.82 -9.94 -33.73
C GLY A 14 28.56 -9.19 -33.33
N ALA A 15 27.39 -9.73 -33.67
CA ALA A 15 26.13 -9.25 -33.11
C ALA A 15 26.24 -9.39 -31.58
N VAL A 16 26.45 -8.27 -30.91
CA VAL A 16 26.27 -8.18 -29.45
C VAL A 16 24.78 -8.40 -29.21
N HIS A 17 24.39 -9.67 -28.99
CA HIS A 17 23.09 -9.96 -28.42
C HIS A 17 23.06 -9.26 -27.07
N ALA A 18 22.36 -8.14 -26.99
CA ALA A 18 22.04 -7.54 -25.70
C ALA A 18 21.35 -8.63 -24.87
N GLN A 19 22.02 -9.11 -23.82
CA GLN A 19 21.47 -10.15 -22.95
C GLN A 19 20.10 -9.69 -22.50
N GLU A 20 19.06 -10.47 -22.84
CA GLU A 20 17.68 -10.14 -22.45
C GLU A 20 17.58 -10.17 -20.92
N PHE A 21 17.07 -9.10 -20.36
CA PHE A 21 16.75 -9.03 -18.91
C PHE A 21 15.60 -9.99 -18.59
N PRO A 22 15.67 -10.74 -17.46
CA PRO A 22 16.81 -10.87 -16.53
C PRO A 22 17.73 -12.06 -16.85
N THR A 23 19.05 -11.92 -16.60
CA THR A 23 20.05 -12.98 -16.75
C THR A 23 20.54 -13.56 -15.41
N ARG A 24 20.07 -13.00 -14.31
CA ARG A 24 20.39 -13.39 -12.93
C ARG A 24 19.17 -13.17 -12.01
N PRO A 25 19.18 -13.71 -10.78
CA PRO A 25 18.07 -13.53 -9.86
C PRO A 25 17.70 -12.05 -9.63
N VAL A 26 16.39 -11.78 -9.57
CA VAL A 26 15.82 -10.49 -9.23
C VAL A 26 15.45 -10.47 -7.75
N ARG A 27 15.64 -9.35 -7.06
CA ARG A 27 15.38 -9.20 -5.64
C ARG A 27 14.23 -8.21 -5.41
N ILE A 28 13.23 -8.61 -4.64
CA ILE A 28 12.18 -7.74 -4.12
C ILE A 28 12.49 -7.48 -2.64
N VAL A 29 12.90 -6.26 -2.32
CA VAL A 29 13.07 -5.80 -0.94
C VAL A 29 11.72 -5.38 -0.41
N THR A 30 11.35 -5.84 0.79
CA THR A 30 10.06 -5.51 1.42
C THR A 30 10.19 -5.43 2.93
N SER A 31 9.07 -5.14 3.61
CA SER A 31 9.00 -5.05 5.07
C SER A 31 9.12 -6.42 5.76
N ALA A 32 9.01 -6.43 7.10
CA ALA A 32 9.11 -7.63 7.91
C ALA A 32 8.13 -8.74 7.50
N VAL A 33 8.52 -9.97 7.79
CA VAL A 33 7.76 -11.20 7.47
C VAL A 33 6.38 -11.21 8.17
N GLY A 34 5.37 -11.77 7.49
CA GLY A 34 4.08 -12.13 8.08
C GLY A 34 2.98 -11.08 7.98
N GLY A 35 3.23 -9.93 7.31
CA GLY A 35 2.19 -8.96 6.98
C GLY A 35 1.62 -9.14 5.57
N THR A 36 0.49 -8.46 5.26
CA THR A 36 -0.11 -8.47 3.91
C THR A 36 0.90 -8.04 2.83
N THR A 37 1.78 -7.09 3.13
CA THR A 37 2.84 -6.65 2.21
C THR A 37 3.82 -7.79 1.88
N ASP A 38 4.23 -8.60 2.86
CA ASP A 38 5.10 -9.76 2.63
C ASP A 38 4.38 -10.85 1.81
N LEU A 39 3.12 -11.14 2.14
CA LEU A 39 2.30 -12.09 1.39
C LEU A 39 2.20 -11.70 -0.09
N VAL A 40 1.81 -10.46 -0.37
CA VAL A 40 1.67 -9.97 -1.75
C VAL A 40 3.02 -9.97 -2.49
N ALA A 41 4.12 -9.58 -1.82
CA ALA A 41 5.46 -9.63 -2.41
C ALA A 41 5.85 -11.06 -2.83
N ARG A 42 5.55 -12.08 -2.00
CA ARG A 42 5.83 -13.50 -2.32
C ARG A 42 4.98 -14.01 -3.47
N LEU A 43 3.71 -13.65 -3.53
CA LEU A 43 2.83 -14.03 -4.63
C LEU A 43 3.29 -13.40 -5.97
N ILE A 44 3.69 -12.14 -5.95
CA ILE A 44 4.29 -11.48 -7.12
C ILE A 44 5.61 -12.16 -7.49
N ALA A 45 6.49 -12.45 -6.52
CA ALA A 45 7.78 -13.11 -6.77
C ALA A 45 7.59 -14.48 -7.44
N GLN A 46 6.62 -15.27 -6.99
CA GLN A 46 6.28 -16.56 -7.60
C GLN A 46 5.81 -16.38 -9.05
N GLY A 47 4.94 -15.41 -9.31
CA GLY A 47 4.46 -15.10 -10.64
C GLY A 47 5.58 -14.66 -11.58
N LEU A 48 6.44 -13.74 -11.12
CA LEU A 48 7.59 -13.24 -11.87
C LEU A 48 8.66 -14.33 -12.12
N THR A 49 8.90 -15.23 -11.17
CA THR A 49 9.82 -16.36 -11.37
C THR A 49 9.39 -17.21 -12.56
N ALA A 50 8.08 -17.48 -12.66
CA ALA A 50 7.53 -18.26 -13.75
C ALA A 50 7.57 -17.52 -15.11
N SER A 51 7.31 -16.21 -15.14
CA SER A 51 7.25 -15.45 -16.40
C SER A 51 8.61 -14.99 -16.91
N LEU A 52 9.54 -14.65 -16.01
CA LEU A 52 10.87 -14.14 -16.37
C LEU A 52 11.92 -15.24 -16.56
N GLY A 53 11.63 -16.49 -16.17
CA GLY A 53 12.57 -17.60 -16.26
C GLY A 53 13.79 -17.49 -15.34
N GLN A 54 13.78 -16.55 -14.38
CA GLN A 54 14.83 -16.34 -13.40
C GLN A 54 14.21 -16.26 -11.99
N GLN A 55 14.97 -16.73 -11.00
CA GLN A 55 14.49 -16.71 -9.62
C GLN A 55 14.24 -15.28 -9.14
N VAL A 56 13.08 -15.04 -8.51
CA VAL A 56 12.74 -13.78 -7.83
C VAL A 56 12.71 -14.03 -6.33
N ILE A 57 13.60 -13.34 -5.59
CA ILE A 57 13.82 -13.55 -4.16
C ILE A 57 13.19 -12.42 -3.38
N VAL A 58 12.39 -12.75 -2.35
CA VAL A 58 11.87 -11.76 -1.40
C VAL A 58 12.87 -11.58 -0.26
N ASP A 59 13.35 -10.36 -0.10
CA ASP A 59 14.31 -9.94 0.93
C ASP A 59 13.60 -9.08 1.96
N ASN A 60 13.24 -9.68 3.10
CA ASN A 60 12.55 -8.98 4.18
C ASN A 60 13.54 -8.18 5.02
N ARG A 61 13.19 -6.93 5.29
CA ARG A 61 13.97 -6.00 6.12
C ARG A 61 13.08 -5.43 7.24
N PRO A 62 13.67 -4.92 8.33
CA PRO A 62 12.88 -4.22 9.33
C PRO A 62 12.02 -3.12 8.70
N THR A 63 10.88 -2.85 9.31
CA THR A 63 9.97 -1.78 8.87
C THR A 63 10.62 -0.40 8.91
N GLY A 64 9.95 0.60 8.34
CA GLY A 64 10.41 1.97 8.28
C GLY A 64 11.16 2.32 7.01
N ILE A 65 12.27 3.06 7.14
CA ILE A 65 13.01 3.63 5.99
C ILE A 65 13.97 2.64 5.33
N ILE A 66 14.38 1.58 6.02
CA ILE A 66 15.45 0.67 5.57
C ILE A 66 15.19 0.04 4.20
N PRO A 67 14.01 -0.55 3.90
CA PRO A 67 13.73 -1.10 2.57
C PRO A 67 13.88 -0.07 1.45
N GLY A 68 13.34 1.13 1.65
CA GLY A 68 13.44 2.22 0.68
C GLY A 68 14.88 2.67 0.46
N GLU A 69 15.65 2.84 1.54
CA GLU A 69 17.06 3.26 1.48
C GLU A 69 17.94 2.27 0.70
N ILE A 70 17.71 0.96 0.88
CA ILE A 70 18.42 -0.09 0.14
C ILE A 70 18.16 0.06 -1.36
N VAL A 71 16.89 0.26 -1.76
CA VAL A 71 16.52 0.30 -3.18
C VAL A 71 16.92 1.61 -3.83
N VAL A 72 16.81 2.75 -3.14
CA VAL A 72 17.29 4.04 -3.65
C VAL A 72 18.77 4.02 -3.99
N LYS A 73 19.59 3.27 -3.21
CA LYS A 73 21.04 3.12 -3.42
C LYS A 73 21.41 2.01 -4.42
N ALA A 74 20.44 1.21 -4.87
CA ALA A 74 20.69 0.10 -5.79
C ALA A 74 20.95 0.60 -7.23
N PRO A 75 21.67 -0.18 -8.05
CA PRO A 75 21.79 0.10 -9.49
C PRO A 75 20.42 0.13 -10.16
N PRO A 76 20.19 1.09 -11.11
CA PRO A 76 18.91 1.22 -11.82
C PRO A 76 18.80 0.24 -13.00
N ASP A 77 19.09 -1.02 -12.76
CA ASP A 77 19.20 -2.10 -13.75
C ASP A 77 18.03 -3.09 -13.74
N GLY A 78 17.02 -2.83 -12.88
CA GLY A 78 15.81 -3.66 -12.75
C GLY A 78 15.97 -4.90 -11.86
N TYR A 79 17.15 -5.19 -11.29
CA TYR A 79 17.38 -6.36 -10.46
C TYR A 79 17.05 -6.17 -8.98
N THR A 80 16.82 -4.94 -8.55
CA THR A 80 16.42 -4.64 -7.17
C THR A 80 15.15 -3.80 -7.18
N LEU A 81 14.06 -4.39 -6.70
CA LEU A 81 12.74 -3.78 -6.61
C LEU A 81 12.40 -3.52 -5.13
N LEU A 82 11.56 -2.53 -4.89
CA LEU A 82 10.95 -2.29 -3.59
C LEU A 82 9.46 -2.60 -3.67
N PHE A 83 8.98 -3.46 -2.79
CA PHE A 83 7.55 -3.60 -2.55
C PHE A 83 7.19 -2.99 -1.20
N SER A 84 6.38 -1.92 -1.20
CA SER A 84 6.10 -1.17 0.02
C SER A 84 4.68 -0.62 0.04
N GLY A 85 4.19 -0.41 1.27
CA GLY A 85 2.89 0.22 1.52
C GLY A 85 2.94 1.75 1.51
N SER A 86 1.76 2.37 1.68
CA SER A 86 1.57 3.84 1.68
C SER A 86 2.39 4.57 2.74
N SER A 87 2.81 3.91 3.80
CA SER A 87 3.76 4.47 4.77
C SER A 87 5.04 5.00 4.12
N LEU A 88 5.50 4.38 3.01
CA LEU A 88 6.71 4.83 2.30
C LEU A 88 6.58 6.29 1.82
N TRP A 89 5.54 6.60 1.06
CA TRP A 89 5.36 7.96 0.49
C TRP A 89 4.69 8.94 1.44
N MET A 90 4.10 8.45 2.53
CA MET A 90 3.59 9.31 3.61
C MET A 90 4.67 9.73 4.60
N MET A 91 5.76 8.98 4.70
CA MET A 91 6.83 9.18 5.69
C MET A 91 7.44 10.59 5.67
N PRO A 92 7.74 11.23 4.51
CA PRO A 92 8.30 12.58 4.48
C PRO A 92 7.37 13.66 5.06
N LEU A 93 6.07 13.38 5.15
CA LEU A 93 5.10 14.28 5.77
C LEU A 93 5.07 14.16 7.30
N LEU A 94 5.62 13.08 7.83
CA LEU A 94 5.57 12.72 9.26
C LEU A 94 6.93 12.90 9.97
N GLN A 95 8.04 12.70 9.25
CA GLN A 95 9.39 12.75 9.80
C GLN A 95 10.43 13.08 8.73
N LYS A 96 11.65 13.42 9.16
CA LYS A 96 12.80 13.51 8.25
C LYS A 96 13.20 12.12 7.78
N VAL A 97 13.41 11.97 6.48
CA VAL A 97 13.89 10.74 5.85
C VAL A 97 15.13 11.03 4.99
N PRO A 98 16.08 10.08 4.84
CA PRO A 98 17.32 10.31 4.11
C PRO A 98 17.16 10.25 2.58
N PHE A 99 15.96 10.06 2.07
CA PHE A 99 15.62 10.02 0.63
C PHE A 99 14.21 10.57 0.41
N ASP A 100 13.91 10.97 -0.82
CA ASP A 100 12.58 11.41 -1.23
C ASP A 100 11.90 10.28 -2.05
N PRO A 101 10.89 9.58 -1.49
CA PRO A 101 10.28 8.43 -2.17
C PRO A 101 9.61 8.78 -3.50
N VAL A 102 9.28 10.06 -3.73
CA VAL A 102 8.67 10.51 -5.00
C VAL A 102 9.72 10.89 -6.05
N LYS A 103 10.91 11.35 -5.62
CA LYS A 103 11.97 11.76 -6.53
C LYS A 103 13.01 10.68 -6.78
N ASP A 104 13.27 9.82 -5.78
CA ASP A 104 14.35 8.85 -5.81
C ASP A 104 13.88 7.44 -6.23
N LEU A 105 12.55 7.20 -6.27
CA LEU A 105 11.95 5.97 -6.72
C LEU A 105 10.98 6.20 -7.89
N ALA A 106 10.98 5.28 -8.85
CA ALA A 106 9.99 5.24 -9.92
C ALA A 106 8.90 4.19 -9.57
N PRO A 107 7.62 4.56 -9.53
CA PRO A 107 6.53 3.63 -9.32
C PRO A 107 6.39 2.71 -10.54
N VAL A 108 6.16 1.42 -10.30
CA VAL A 108 5.93 0.41 -11.35
C VAL A 108 4.44 0.11 -11.47
N THR A 109 3.80 -0.28 -10.39
CA THR A 109 2.34 -0.50 -10.34
C THR A 109 1.84 -0.45 -8.89
N LEU A 110 0.61 0.02 -8.70
CA LEU A 110 -0.15 -0.18 -7.48
C LEU A 110 -0.66 -1.62 -7.49
N ALA A 111 -0.12 -2.47 -6.62
CA ALA A 111 -0.42 -3.90 -6.67
C ALA A 111 -1.70 -4.28 -5.91
N SER A 112 -1.87 -3.70 -4.72
CA SER A 112 -2.97 -4.07 -3.84
C SER A 112 -3.48 -2.89 -3.01
N SER A 113 -4.75 -3.01 -2.60
CA SER A 113 -5.42 -2.08 -1.68
C SER A 113 -6.23 -2.88 -0.67
N THR A 114 -6.02 -2.59 0.61
CA THR A 114 -6.80 -3.14 1.71
C THR A 114 -7.60 -2.00 2.33
N PRO A 115 -8.89 -1.85 2.02
CA PRO A 115 -9.69 -0.72 2.49
C PRO A 115 -9.86 -0.75 4.01
N ASN A 116 -9.97 0.42 4.61
CA ASN A 116 -10.39 0.53 6.00
C ASN A 116 -11.91 0.47 6.10
N ILE A 117 -12.39 -0.18 7.15
CA ILE A 117 -13.80 -0.18 7.55
C ILE A 117 -13.93 0.61 8.85
N VAL A 118 -14.88 1.52 8.91
CA VAL A 118 -15.26 2.19 10.15
C VAL A 118 -16.07 1.20 10.97
N VAL A 119 -15.51 0.72 12.05
CA VAL A 119 -16.12 -0.25 12.95
C VAL A 119 -16.29 0.34 14.35
N VAL A 120 -17.36 -0.05 15.01
CA VAL A 120 -17.64 0.32 16.39
C VAL A 120 -17.88 -0.92 17.26
N ASN A 121 -17.60 -0.80 18.56
CA ASN A 121 -18.06 -1.78 19.54
C ASN A 121 -19.61 -1.76 19.56
N PRO A 122 -20.28 -2.92 19.61
CA PRO A 122 -21.76 -2.99 19.61
C PRO A 122 -22.46 -2.17 20.71
N ALA A 123 -21.76 -1.87 21.81
CA ALA A 123 -22.29 -1.00 22.88
C ALA A 123 -22.44 0.47 22.46
N VAL A 124 -21.81 0.91 21.36
CA VAL A 124 -21.97 2.24 20.81
C VAL A 124 -23.33 2.33 20.12
N SER A 125 -24.11 3.35 20.42
CA SER A 125 -25.47 3.52 19.88
C SER A 125 -25.52 3.88 18.39
N ALA A 126 -24.39 4.30 17.77
CA ALA A 126 -24.31 4.63 16.34
C ALA A 126 -24.46 3.38 15.46
N THR A 127 -25.35 3.45 14.47
CA THR A 127 -25.58 2.41 13.45
C THR A 127 -25.20 2.88 12.05
N THR A 128 -24.98 4.17 11.86
CA THR A 128 -24.56 4.80 10.62
C THR A 128 -23.40 5.78 10.87
N ILE A 129 -22.74 6.23 9.81
CA ILE A 129 -21.74 7.30 9.87
C ILE A 129 -22.38 8.62 10.37
N LYS A 130 -23.61 8.90 9.97
CA LYS A 130 -24.33 10.09 10.43
C LYS A 130 -24.58 10.07 11.94
N ASP A 131 -25.00 8.92 12.48
CA ASP A 131 -25.18 8.73 13.94
C ASP A 131 -23.86 8.90 14.68
N LEU A 132 -22.76 8.34 14.13
CA LEU A 132 -21.44 8.46 14.73
C LEU A 132 -20.97 9.92 14.79
N ILE A 133 -21.16 10.67 13.70
CA ILE A 133 -20.84 12.11 13.65
C ILE A 133 -21.70 12.89 14.65
N ALA A 134 -23.01 12.61 14.71
CA ALA A 134 -23.92 13.26 15.66
C ALA A 134 -23.50 12.97 17.12
N LEU A 135 -23.18 11.72 17.44
CA LEU A 135 -22.72 11.33 18.78
C LEU A 135 -21.40 12.03 19.16
N ALA A 136 -20.43 12.08 18.23
CA ALA A 136 -19.16 12.74 18.45
C ALA A 136 -19.30 14.26 18.63
N ARG A 137 -20.26 14.91 17.96
CA ARG A 137 -20.58 16.34 18.13
C ARG A 137 -21.28 16.61 19.42
N ALA A 138 -22.21 15.73 19.85
CA ALA A 138 -22.94 15.90 21.11
C ALA A 138 -22.05 15.76 22.35
N LYS A 139 -20.99 14.95 22.25
CA LYS A 139 -20.05 14.69 23.35
C LYS A 139 -18.60 14.76 22.85
N PRO A 140 -18.04 15.95 22.59
CA PRO A 140 -16.69 16.12 22.10
C PRO A 140 -15.65 15.50 23.05
N GLY A 141 -14.74 14.69 22.54
CA GLY A 141 -13.70 14.03 23.32
C GLY A 141 -14.14 12.79 24.11
N ALA A 142 -15.42 12.42 24.09
CA ALA A 142 -15.92 11.25 24.81
C ALA A 142 -15.72 9.92 24.06
N LEU A 143 -15.60 9.97 22.73
CA LEU A 143 -15.30 8.80 21.93
C LEU A 143 -13.79 8.64 21.73
N ASN A 144 -13.30 7.41 21.92
CA ASN A 144 -11.93 7.05 21.65
C ASN A 144 -11.86 6.12 20.43
N TYR A 145 -10.85 6.31 19.57
CA TYR A 145 -10.55 5.37 18.51
C TYR A 145 -9.20 4.69 18.71
N GLY A 146 -9.18 3.38 18.51
CA GLY A 146 -7.95 2.58 18.47
C GLY A 146 -7.30 2.61 17.10
N SER A 147 -6.00 2.88 17.04
CA SER A 147 -5.23 2.79 15.80
C SER A 147 -3.89 2.08 15.99
N GLY A 148 -3.31 1.58 14.91
CA GLY A 148 -1.92 1.13 14.88
C GLY A 148 -0.92 2.28 15.04
N ALA A 149 0.33 2.05 14.61
CA ALA A 149 1.41 3.02 14.70
C ALA A 149 1.06 4.36 14.04
N THR A 150 1.76 5.42 14.43
CA THR A 150 1.64 6.75 13.81
C THR A 150 1.93 6.67 12.31
N GLY A 151 1.04 7.24 11.49
CA GLY A 151 1.12 7.16 10.03
C GLY A 151 0.51 5.89 9.41
N ALA A 152 0.06 4.92 10.20
CA ALA A 152 -0.70 3.78 9.66
C ALA A 152 -2.04 4.24 9.04
N SER A 153 -2.58 3.46 8.09
CA SER A 153 -3.84 3.78 7.42
C SER A 153 -5.01 3.96 8.40
N SER A 154 -5.04 3.17 9.48
CA SER A 154 -6.03 3.30 10.55
C SER A 154 -5.94 4.62 11.33
N HIS A 155 -4.73 5.15 11.51
CA HIS A 155 -4.53 6.46 12.11
C HIS A 155 -4.90 7.59 11.15
N LEU A 156 -4.31 7.60 9.95
CA LEU A 156 -4.53 8.66 8.97
C LEU A 156 -5.99 8.70 8.49
N GLY A 157 -6.64 7.54 8.35
CA GLY A 157 -8.06 7.46 8.03
C GLY A 157 -8.95 8.05 9.11
N ALA A 158 -8.65 7.80 10.39
CA ALA A 158 -9.37 8.41 11.50
C ALA A 158 -9.19 9.94 11.56
N GLU A 159 -7.96 10.42 11.38
CA GLU A 159 -7.68 11.85 11.39
C GLU A 159 -8.31 12.57 10.17
N LEU A 160 -8.34 11.93 8.99
CA LEU A 160 -9.09 12.42 7.84
C LEU A 160 -10.59 12.52 8.16
N PHE A 161 -11.16 11.49 8.79
CA PHE A 161 -12.56 11.51 9.21
C PHE A 161 -12.85 12.67 10.18
N LYS A 162 -12.02 12.81 11.21
CA LYS A 162 -12.15 13.92 12.20
C LYS A 162 -12.09 15.29 11.53
N TYR A 163 -11.13 15.47 10.62
CA TYR A 163 -10.93 16.71 9.88
C TYR A 163 -12.14 17.04 9.00
N MET A 164 -12.64 16.07 8.23
CA MET A 164 -13.77 16.28 7.31
C MET A 164 -15.10 16.44 8.04
N ALA A 165 -15.32 15.69 9.12
CA ALA A 165 -16.55 15.76 9.91
C ALA A 165 -16.59 16.92 10.92
N GLY A 166 -15.45 17.54 11.21
CA GLY A 166 -15.32 18.59 12.24
C GLY A 166 -15.67 18.06 13.64
N VAL A 167 -15.13 16.88 14.02
CA VAL A 167 -15.43 16.22 15.29
C VAL A 167 -14.18 15.99 16.12
N ASN A 168 -14.33 15.99 17.45
CA ASN A 168 -13.28 15.65 18.39
C ASN A 168 -13.46 14.21 18.89
N ILE A 169 -12.61 13.30 18.39
CA ILE A 169 -12.50 11.89 18.80
C ILE A 169 -11.06 11.67 19.22
N VAL A 170 -10.83 11.07 20.39
CA VAL A 170 -9.50 10.92 20.98
C VAL A 170 -8.80 9.67 20.43
N ARG A 171 -7.53 9.78 20.05
CA ARG A 171 -6.72 8.66 19.61
C ARG A 171 -6.15 7.90 20.79
N ILE A 172 -6.25 6.56 20.77
CA ILE A 172 -5.52 5.64 21.63
C ILE A 172 -4.58 4.82 20.73
N PRO A 173 -3.25 5.07 20.81
CA PRO A 173 -2.27 4.36 19.97
C PRO A 173 -1.97 2.97 20.51
N TYR A 174 -1.89 1.99 19.61
CA TYR A 174 -1.45 0.62 19.89
C TYR A 174 -0.20 0.29 19.06
N LYS A 175 0.53 -0.75 19.45
CA LYS A 175 1.75 -1.21 18.73
C LYS A 175 1.45 -1.78 17.31
N GLY A 176 0.18 -1.95 16.94
CA GLY A 176 -0.26 -2.46 15.65
C GLY A 176 -1.78 -2.55 15.55
N GLN A 177 -2.29 -2.94 14.37
CA GLN A 177 -3.73 -3.04 14.14
C GLN A 177 -4.38 -4.16 14.97
N GLY A 178 -3.72 -5.32 15.12
CA GLY A 178 -4.25 -6.44 15.91
C GLY A 178 -4.56 -6.05 17.37
N PRO A 179 -3.59 -5.52 18.14
CA PRO A 179 -3.84 -4.99 19.49
C PRO A 179 -4.93 -3.92 19.54
N ALA A 180 -5.04 -3.03 18.55
CA ALA A 180 -6.10 -2.02 18.48
C ALA A 180 -7.49 -2.66 18.31
N VAL A 181 -7.61 -3.71 17.51
CA VAL A 181 -8.86 -4.48 17.35
C VAL A 181 -9.22 -5.22 18.64
N LEU A 182 -8.24 -5.76 19.36
CA LEU A 182 -8.49 -6.38 20.67
C LEU A 182 -9.03 -5.38 21.70
N GLY A 183 -8.42 -4.17 21.78
CA GLY A 183 -8.93 -3.08 22.62
C GLY A 183 -10.35 -2.65 22.25
N LEU A 184 -10.69 -2.64 20.94
CA LEU A 184 -12.03 -2.36 20.47
C LEU A 184 -13.04 -3.46 20.88
N LEU A 185 -12.66 -4.74 20.76
CA LEU A 185 -13.47 -5.87 21.18
C LEU A 185 -13.71 -5.85 22.70
N GLY A 186 -12.70 -5.48 23.47
CA GLY A 186 -12.78 -5.34 24.94
C GLY A 186 -13.52 -4.10 25.41
N GLY A 187 -13.86 -3.15 24.51
CA GLY A 187 -14.54 -1.89 24.85
C GLY A 187 -13.64 -0.79 25.42
N GLU A 188 -12.30 -1.00 25.43
CA GLU A 188 -11.32 0.02 25.84
C GLU A 188 -11.40 1.25 24.94
N VAL A 189 -11.69 1.05 23.66
CA VAL A 189 -11.98 2.08 22.68
C VAL A 189 -13.33 1.82 22.03
N GLN A 190 -14.02 2.86 21.60
CA GLN A 190 -15.38 2.77 21.07
C GLN A 190 -15.41 2.45 19.57
N MET A 191 -14.35 2.79 18.85
CA MET A 191 -14.31 2.66 17.39
C MET A 191 -12.89 2.46 16.85
N SER A 192 -12.79 2.05 15.59
CA SER A 192 -11.54 2.00 14.83
C SER A 192 -11.81 2.16 13.33
N PHE A 193 -10.79 2.62 12.61
CA PHE A 193 -10.72 2.65 11.15
C PHE A 193 -9.79 1.50 10.72
N ALA A 194 -10.29 0.29 10.85
CA ALA A 194 -9.47 -0.91 10.74
C ALA A 194 -9.48 -1.48 9.32
N THR A 195 -8.38 -2.08 8.87
CA THR A 195 -8.35 -2.75 7.57
C THR A 195 -9.39 -3.87 7.52
N SER A 196 -10.04 -4.06 6.36
CA SER A 196 -11.01 -5.13 6.12
C SER A 196 -10.48 -6.50 6.57
N ALA A 197 -9.23 -6.83 6.24
CA ALA A 197 -8.53 -8.04 6.65
C ALA A 197 -8.57 -8.27 8.18
N SER A 198 -8.41 -7.20 8.98
CA SER A 198 -8.31 -7.31 10.44
C SER A 198 -9.65 -7.43 11.16
N VAL A 199 -10.77 -7.08 10.51
CA VAL A 199 -12.09 -7.02 11.18
C VAL A 199 -13.18 -7.87 10.55
N ALA A 200 -12.98 -8.43 9.34
CA ALA A 200 -14.01 -9.17 8.62
C ALA A 200 -14.62 -10.30 9.44
N ALA A 201 -13.81 -11.13 10.13
CA ALA A 201 -14.29 -12.23 10.98
C ALA A 201 -15.09 -11.73 12.19
N HIS A 202 -14.70 -10.60 12.76
CA HIS A 202 -15.37 -10.00 13.92
C HIS A 202 -16.71 -9.35 13.53
N ILE A 203 -16.78 -8.77 12.33
CA ILE A 203 -18.03 -8.24 11.77
C ILE A 203 -19.01 -9.40 11.49
N LYS A 204 -18.52 -10.46 10.81
CA LYS A 204 -19.31 -11.64 10.49
C LYS A 204 -19.87 -12.33 11.73
N SER A 205 -19.11 -12.36 12.84
CA SER A 205 -19.55 -12.96 14.11
C SER A 205 -20.38 -12.02 15.00
N GLY A 206 -20.68 -10.79 14.54
CA GLY A 206 -21.44 -9.78 15.31
C GLY A 206 -20.69 -9.17 16.49
N LYS A 207 -19.40 -9.48 16.67
CA LYS A 207 -18.57 -8.92 17.74
C LYS A 207 -18.20 -7.44 17.49
N LEU A 208 -18.23 -7.01 16.25
CA LEU A 208 -18.07 -5.62 15.84
C LEU A 208 -19.20 -5.21 14.88
N ARG A 209 -19.59 -3.96 14.92
CA ARG A 209 -20.55 -3.37 13.98
C ARG A 209 -19.78 -2.54 12.95
N ALA A 210 -19.90 -2.88 11.66
CA ALA A 210 -19.42 -2.06 10.56
C ALA A 210 -20.42 -0.95 10.24
N LEU A 211 -19.94 0.27 10.02
CA LEU A 211 -20.75 1.42 9.65
C LEU A 211 -20.60 1.82 8.19
N ALA A 212 -19.37 1.80 7.68
CA ALA A 212 -19.05 2.14 6.28
C ALA A 212 -17.66 1.68 5.90
N ILE A 213 -17.42 1.53 4.59
CA ILE A 213 -16.10 1.22 4.03
C ILE A 213 -15.42 2.49 3.49
N GLY A 214 -14.09 2.54 3.57
CA GLY A 214 -13.28 3.69 3.16
C GLY A 214 -12.94 3.77 1.67
N THR A 215 -13.58 2.98 0.81
CA THR A 215 -13.37 3.01 -0.65
C THR A 215 -14.14 4.16 -1.30
N ALA A 216 -13.71 4.58 -2.51
CA ALA A 216 -14.41 5.60 -3.29
C ALA A 216 -15.79 5.13 -3.81
N LYS A 217 -15.94 3.81 -3.97
CA LYS A 217 -17.18 3.13 -4.43
C LYS A 217 -17.43 1.92 -3.53
N PRO A 218 -18.67 1.39 -3.46
CA PRO A 218 -18.96 0.13 -2.78
C PRO A 218 -18.01 -0.98 -3.21
N SER A 219 -17.58 -1.83 -2.26
CA SER A 219 -16.62 -2.91 -2.50
C SER A 219 -17.24 -4.26 -2.23
N ALA A 220 -16.89 -5.25 -3.05
CA ALA A 220 -17.26 -6.64 -2.85
C ALA A 220 -16.63 -7.26 -1.57
N LEU A 221 -15.60 -6.63 -0.99
CA LEU A 221 -15.05 -7.03 0.31
C LEU A 221 -16.01 -6.79 1.49
N ALA A 222 -17.00 -5.90 1.30
CA ALA A 222 -18.02 -5.59 2.31
C ALA A 222 -19.38 -5.37 1.64
N PRO A 223 -20.02 -6.44 1.13
CA PRO A 223 -21.28 -6.35 0.40
C PRO A 223 -22.37 -5.68 1.25
N GLY A 224 -23.08 -4.72 0.65
CA GLY A 224 -24.16 -4.00 1.30
C GLY A 224 -23.71 -2.90 2.27
N LEU A 225 -22.41 -2.75 2.55
CA LEU A 225 -21.89 -1.66 3.36
C LEU A 225 -21.71 -0.40 2.51
N PRO A 226 -22.29 0.76 2.90
CA PRO A 226 -22.11 2.02 2.17
C PRO A 226 -20.64 2.49 2.30
N THR A 227 -20.22 3.38 1.41
CA THR A 227 -18.96 4.09 1.60
C THR A 227 -19.10 5.23 2.60
N VAL A 228 -18.01 5.62 3.25
CA VAL A 228 -17.98 6.81 4.11
C VAL A 228 -18.33 8.06 3.31
N ALA A 229 -17.89 8.12 2.05
CA ALA A 229 -18.18 9.22 1.14
C ALA A 229 -19.69 9.37 0.87
N GLU A 230 -20.40 8.28 0.56
CA GLU A 230 -21.86 8.27 0.37
C GLU A 230 -22.63 8.53 1.66
N SER A 231 -22.01 8.24 2.79
CA SER A 231 -22.62 8.39 4.12
C SER A 231 -22.53 9.81 4.71
N GLY A 232 -22.01 10.79 3.95
CA GLY A 232 -22.04 12.21 4.34
C GLY A 232 -20.67 12.89 4.40
N LEU A 233 -19.58 12.23 3.97
CA LEU A 233 -18.25 12.82 3.86
C LEU A 233 -17.69 12.68 2.43
N PRO A 234 -18.24 13.42 1.43
CA PRO A 234 -17.84 13.32 0.04
C PRO A 234 -16.31 13.46 -0.14
N GLY A 235 -15.71 12.55 -0.89
CA GLY A 235 -14.25 12.54 -1.12
C GLY A 235 -13.44 11.85 -0.03
N TYR A 236 -14.06 11.33 1.03
CA TYR A 236 -13.34 10.49 2.00
C TYR A 236 -12.87 9.20 1.35
N GLN A 237 -11.57 8.89 1.52
CA GLN A 237 -10.99 7.60 1.14
C GLN A 237 -9.93 7.21 2.16
N SER A 238 -9.90 5.93 2.54
CA SER A 238 -8.94 5.39 3.48
C SER A 238 -8.71 3.90 3.20
N ALA A 239 -7.48 3.57 2.85
CA ALA A 239 -7.03 2.21 2.58
C ALA A 239 -5.54 2.05 2.91
N SER A 240 -5.10 0.81 3.08
CA SER A 240 -3.69 0.44 3.09
C SER A 240 -3.30 0.02 1.69
N ASN A 241 -2.70 0.93 0.93
CA ASN A 241 -2.23 0.69 -0.42
C ASN A 241 -0.81 0.15 -0.41
N ALA A 242 -0.48 -0.77 -1.34
CA ALA A 242 0.88 -1.26 -1.52
C ALA A 242 1.22 -1.42 -3.01
N GLY A 243 2.45 -1.08 -3.37
CA GLY A 243 2.89 -1.12 -4.75
C GLY A 243 4.37 -1.40 -4.92
N MET A 244 4.73 -1.61 -6.19
CA MET A 244 6.10 -1.90 -6.60
C MET A 244 6.80 -0.65 -7.12
N PHE A 245 8.06 -0.50 -6.74
CA PHE A 245 8.95 0.59 -7.15
C PHE A 245 10.30 0.05 -7.60
N VAL A 246 11.02 0.87 -8.34
CA VAL A 246 12.43 0.69 -8.72
C VAL A 246 13.19 1.99 -8.50
N PRO A 247 14.55 2.02 -8.53
CA PRO A 247 15.31 3.26 -8.51
C PRO A 247 14.87 4.19 -9.64
N VAL A 248 14.80 5.50 -9.39
CA VAL A 248 14.22 6.49 -10.33
C VAL A 248 14.87 6.50 -11.72
N ARG A 249 16.17 6.15 -11.82
CA ARG A 249 16.92 6.11 -13.10
C ARG A 249 16.79 4.78 -13.85
N THR A 250 15.93 3.87 -13.42
CA THR A 250 15.67 2.62 -14.15
C THR A 250 15.11 2.91 -15.53
N PRO A 251 15.66 2.32 -16.61
CA PRO A 251 15.20 2.57 -17.97
C PRO A 251 13.70 2.30 -18.14
N ALA A 252 13.00 3.18 -18.85
CA ALA A 252 11.54 3.10 -19.05
C ALA A 252 11.10 1.75 -19.63
N ARG A 253 11.90 1.14 -20.53
CA ARG A 253 11.63 -0.20 -21.08
C ARG A 253 11.55 -1.28 -20.00
N LEU A 254 12.40 -1.21 -18.96
CA LEU A 254 12.38 -2.16 -17.85
C LEU A 254 11.19 -1.91 -16.93
N ILE A 255 10.83 -0.66 -16.68
CA ILE A 255 9.63 -0.31 -15.91
C ILE A 255 8.38 -0.87 -16.60
N THR A 256 8.27 -0.69 -17.93
CA THR A 256 7.16 -1.22 -18.73
C THR A 256 7.11 -2.75 -18.71
N LEU A 257 8.27 -3.41 -18.86
CA LEU A 257 8.37 -4.87 -18.77
C LEU A 257 7.92 -5.37 -17.39
N LEU A 258 8.50 -4.83 -16.32
CA LEU A 258 8.17 -5.21 -14.95
C LEU A 258 6.68 -4.94 -14.62
N ASN A 259 6.14 -3.79 -15.06
CA ASN A 259 4.72 -3.49 -14.90
C ASN A 259 3.86 -4.58 -15.54
N ARG A 260 4.10 -4.90 -16.82
CA ARG A 260 3.36 -5.93 -17.56
C ARG A 260 3.38 -7.28 -16.84
N GLU A 261 4.57 -7.75 -16.47
CA GLU A 261 4.74 -9.06 -15.83
C GLU A 261 4.08 -9.11 -14.43
N ILE A 262 4.22 -8.04 -13.64
CA ILE A 262 3.59 -7.95 -12.33
C ILE A 262 2.07 -7.91 -12.46
N VAL A 263 1.53 -7.08 -13.35
CA VAL A 263 0.06 -6.98 -13.58
C VAL A 263 -0.49 -8.30 -14.08
N GLN A 264 0.23 -9.01 -14.95
CA GLN A 264 -0.15 -10.35 -15.40
C GLN A 264 -0.16 -11.36 -14.25
N ALA A 265 0.85 -11.34 -13.38
CA ALA A 265 0.88 -12.19 -12.18
C ALA A 265 -0.28 -11.90 -11.23
N LEU A 266 -0.56 -10.63 -10.96
CA LEU A 266 -1.66 -10.17 -10.11
C LEU A 266 -3.04 -10.54 -10.66
N ASN A 267 -3.19 -10.64 -11.99
CA ASN A 267 -4.45 -10.97 -12.64
C ASN A 267 -4.79 -12.47 -12.65
N LYS A 268 -3.93 -13.34 -12.14
CA LYS A 268 -4.26 -14.78 -11.98
C LYS A 268 -5.40 -14.95 -11.00
N GLN A 269 -6.39 -15.76 -11.35
CA GLN A 269 -7.63 -15.89 -10.58
C GLN A 269 -7.39 -16.45 -9.17
N ASP A 270 -6.51 -17.45 -9.06
CA ASP A 270 -6.11 -18.05 -7.78
C ASP A 270 -5.49 -17.03 -6.81
N LEU A 271 -4.66 -16.10 -7.34
CA LEU A 271 -4.07 -15.01 -6.56
C LEU A 271 -5.14 -13.98 -6.13
N LYS A 272 -6.02 -13.59 -7.03
CA LYS A 272 -7.14 -12.69 -6.71
C LYS A 272 -8.04 -13.27 -5.63
N ASP A 273 -8.41 -14.54 -5.76
CA ASP A 273 -9.26 -15.23 -4.79
C ASP A 273 -8.60 -15.35 -3.41
N LEU A 274 -7.29 -15.61 -3.39
CA LEU A 274 -6.51 -15.66 -2.15
C LEU A 274 -6.49 -14.31 -1.44
N LEU A 275 -6.14 -13.23 -2.17
CA LEU A 275 -6.08 -11.88 -1.61
C LEU A 275 -7.46 -11.36 -1.22
N PHE A 276 -8.49 -11.67 -2.01
CA PHE A 276 -9.85 -11.29 -1.68
C PHE A 276 -10.32 -11.92 -0.37
N ARG A 277 -10.02 -13.21 -0.14
CA ARG A 277 -10.31 -13.89 1.15
C ARG A 277 -9.56 -13.26 2.32
N ASP A 278 -8.36 -12.72 2.08
CA ASP A 278 -7.58 -11.96 3.06
C ASP A 278 -8.07 -10.49 3.21
N GLY A 279 -9.18 -10.11 2.55
CA GLY A 279 -9.73 -8.75 2.63
C GLY A 279 -8.94 -7.72 1.83
N THR A 280 -8.16 -8.13 0.84
CA THR A 280 -7.30 -7.29 0.01
C THR A 280 -7.74 -7.34 -1.45
N GLU A 281 -7.89 -6.19 -2.08
CA GLU A 281 -8.19 -6.07 -3.51
C GLU A 281 -6.89 -6.00 -4.32
N VAL A 282 -6.84 -6.76 -5.41
CA VAL A 282 -5.84 -6.57 -6.45
C VAL A 282 -6.23 -5.36 -7.29
N ILE A 283 -5.27 -4.45 -7.49
CA ILE A 283 -5.49 -3.23 -8.29
C ILE A 283 -4.87 -3.40 -9.67
N GLY A 284 -3.55 -3.47 -9.77
CA GLY A 284 -2.86 -3.39 -11.05
C GLY A 284 -2.82 -1.96 -11.60
N GLY A 285 -2.68 -1.85 -12.92
CA GLY A 285 -2.67 -0.55 -13.60
C GLY A 285 -1.27 -0.08 -13.99
N SER A 286 -1.22 1.08 -14.61
CA SER A 286 0.02 1.66 -15.17
C SER A 286 0.87 2.35 -14.09
N SER A 287 2.14 2.55 -14.43
CA SER A 287 3.08 3.35 -13.62
C SER A 287 2.59 4.80 -13.45
N GLN A 288 1.98 5.38 -14.49
CA GLN A 288 1.45 6.74 -14.46
C GLN A 288 0.26 6.87 -13.50
N GLU A 289 -0.67 5.92 -13.54
CA GLU A 289 -1.82 5.88 -12.61
C GLU A 289 -1.36 5.76 -11.17
N PHE A 290 -0.36 4.91 -10.92
CA PHE A 290 0.20 4.77 -9.58
C PHE A 290 0.91 6.05 -9.10
N ALA A 291 1.71 6.70 -9.97
CA ALA A 291 2.31 7.99 -9.65
C ALA A 291 1.27 9.08 -9.32
N ALA A 292 0.17 9.12 -10.08
CA ALA A 292 -0.94 10.03 -9.83
C ALA A 292 -1.64 9.76 -8.49
N SER A 293 -1.86 8.48 -8.17
CA SER A 293 -2.44 8.04 -6.90
C SER A 293 -1.60 8.46 -5.69
N ILE A 294 -0.28 8.26 -5.75
CA ILE A 294 0.66 8.70 -4.70
C ILE A 294 0.53 10.22 -4.47
N LYS A 295 0.57 11.02 -5.55
CA LYS A 295 0.47 12.47 -5.45
C LYS A 295 -0.86 12.93 -4.85
N ALA A 296 -1.96 12.31 -5.27
CA ALA A 296 -3.29 12.62 -4.75
C ALA A 296 -3.43 12.27 -3.26
N GLU A 297 -2.93 11.09 -2.86
CA GLU A 297 -2.97 10.65 -1.45
C GLU A 297 -2.12 11.57 -0.57
N MET A 298 -0.89 11.91 -0.99
CA MET A 298 -0.02 12.85 -0.28
C MET A 298 -0.64 14.25 -0.16
N ALA A 299 -1.27 14.76 -1.22
CA ALA A 299 -1.91 16.07 -1.19
C ALA A 299 -3.12 16.12 -0.24
N ASN A 300 -3.92 15.05 -0.22
CA ASN A 300 -5.11 14.97 0.64
C ASN A 300 -4.73 14.79 2.11
N LEU A 301 -3.92 13.79 2.42
CA LEU A 301 -3.52 13.50 3.80
C LEU A 301 -2.51 14.51 4.33
N GLY A 302 -1.69 15.14 3.48
CA GLY A 302 -0.76 16.18 3.90
C GLY A 302 -1.44 17.38 4.56
N LYS A 303 -2.63 17.77 4.09
CA LYS A 303 -3.44 18.81 4.72
C LYS A 303 -3.89 18.40 6.13
N VAL A 304 -4.32 17.14 6.27
CA VAL A 304 -4.77 16.57 7.55
C VAL A 304 -3.62 16.45 8.53
N ILE A 305 -2.49 15.90 8.10
CA ILE A 305 -1.27 15.76 8.89
C ILE A 305 -0.82 17.10 9.46
N LYS A 306 -0.81 18.13 8.60
CA LYS A 306 -0.44 19.49 8.99
C LYS A 306 -1.46 20.10 9.99
N ALA A 307 -2.75 19.97 9.70
CA ALA A 307 -3.83 20.52 10.55
C ALA A 307 -3.90 19.84 11.92
N ALA A 308 -3.67 18.53 11.98
CA ALA A 308 -3.70 17.75 13.22
C ALA A 308 -2.35 17.74 13.98
N GLY A 309 -1.29 18.35 13.42
CA GLY A 309 0.05 18.35 14.03
C GLY A 309 0.69 16.97 14.15
N ILE A 310 0.33 16.04 13.25
CA ILE A 310 0.79 14.64 13.32
C ILE A 310 2.27 14.57 12.97
N ARG A 311 3.07 14.01 13.88
CA ARG A 311 4.50 13.73 13.66
C ARG A 311 4.84 12.38 14.29
N THR A 312 5.82 11.68 13.75
CA THR A 312 6.49 10.58 14.43
C THR A 312 7.63 11.18 15.26
N GLU A 313 7.75 10.75 16.52
CA GLU A 313 8.87 11.11 17.38
C GLU A 313 10.19 10.49 16.89
#